data_0056e420a68916a70aff90d1dd434e56
#
_entry.id   0056e420a68916a70aff90d1dd434e56
#
_cell.length_a   1.000
_cell.length_b   1.000
_cell.length_c   1.000
_cell.angle_alpha   90.00
_cell.angle_beta   90.00
_cell.angle_gamma   90.00
#
_symmetry.space_group_name_H-M   'P 1'
#
loop_
_entity.id
_entity.type
_entity.pdbx_description
1 polymer ?
#
loop_
_entity_poly.entity_id
_entity_poly.type
_entity_poly.pdbx_seq_one_letter_code
_entity_poly.pdbx_strand_id
1 'polypeptide(L)'
;MSKYIVILLFLVGFSAHLHAQSSCERSLNEARADYSNGNLYAVPGKLADCLEDGYTKIEKVEALRLLTLTYININQQEKARETLIKLLNLKTDYQAIRNEDPSELYSLYKKIDTDIKYFFGITFGSNLNTIGVKYRRTTLPFESDQYRYTPKISIPQVGIQFLYPLTKNIIAGAEIQYQNQKYSYTETNDYGGEDVTTITYDSNNEGVNLNLVLRYMQDFYVWKPFIEIGSTVRTNFSYEISNYISDFDPTADEENINETIPVNSDRVIFNFALNANLGTMIKLGENYGEIKFGVSNYFRNHLNEQARSEVYTSTILDGMVLKDDDYTNIVYQITFTFNLPFFNFQ
;
A
#
# COMPACT_ATOMS: atom_id res chain seq x y z
N MET A 1 -43.99 -19.15 -5.24
CA MET A 1 -44.25 -18.14 -6.32
C MET A 1 -43.38 -16.90 -6.24
N SER A 2 -42.82 -16.50 -5.10
CA SER A 2 -42.02 -15.23 -4.96
C SER A 2 -40.64 -15.24 -5.64
N LYS A 3 -39.94 -16.39 -5.74
CA LYS A 3 -38.57 -16.45 -6.31
C LYS A 3 -38.52 -16.25 -7.83
N TYR A 4 -39.56 -16.60 -8.55
CA TYR A 4 -39.60 -16.45 -10.04
C TYR A 4 -39.91 -15.01 -10.49
N ILE A 5 -40.58 -14.23 -9.66
CA ILE A 5 -40.91 -12.81 -9.96
C ILE A 5 -39.64 -11.94 -9.91
N VAL A 6 -38.71 -12.21 -9.00
CA VAL A 6 -37.44 -11.47 -8.89
C VAL A 6 -36.53 -11.75 -10.09
N ILE A 7 -36.50 -13.01 -10.59
CA ILE A 7 -35.71 -13.38 -11.78
C ILE A 7 -36.31 -12.76 -13.04
N LEU A 8 -37.64 -12.66 -13.14
CA LEU A 8 -38.31 -12.04 -14.28
C LEU A 8 -38.07 -10.53 -14.34
N LEU A 9 -38.06 -9.85 -13.17
CA LEU A 9 -37.74 -8.42 -13.07
C LEU A 9 -36.27 -8.12 -13.45
N PHE A 10 -35.34 -9.03 -13.13
CA PHE A 10 -33.93 -8.90 -13.52
C PHE A 10 -33.73 -9.06 -15.04
N LEU A 11 -34.49 -9.97 -15.68
CA LEU A 11 -34.40 -10.19 -17.13
C LEU A 11 -35.04 -9.04 -17.95
N VAL A 12 -36.09 -8.41 -17.44
CA VAL A 12 -36.72 -7.24 -18.12
C VAL A 12 -35.88 -5.98 -18.00
N GLY A 13 -35.14 -5.80 -16.89
CA GLY A 13 -34.20 -4.67 -16.72
C GLY A 13 -32.99 -4.72 -17.67
N PHE A 14 -32.56 -5.92 -18.09
CA PHE A 14 -31.39 -6.07 -18.99
C PHE A 14 -31.70 -5.75 -20.44
N SER A 15 -32.95 -5.89 -20.89
CA SER A 15 -33.32 -5.67 -22.28
C SER A 15 -33.48 -4.18 -22.65
N ALA A 16 -33.70 -3.28 -21.69
CA ALA A 16 -33.85 -1.86 -21.95
C ALA A 16 -32.52 -1.14 -22.32
N HIS A 17 -31.37 -1.68 -21.85
CA HIS A 17 -30.07 -1.09 -22.13
C HIS A 17 -29.53 -1.38 -23.54
N LEU A 18 -29.97 -2.46 -24.19
CA LEU A 18 -29.50 -2.85 -25.51
C LEU A 18 -30.00 -1.94 -26.66
N HIS A 19 -31.14 -1.29 -26.50
CA HIS A 19 -31.71 -0.42 -27.53
C HIS A 19 -31.13 1.02 -27.53
N ALA A 20 -30.72 1.53 -26.38
CA ALA A 20 -30.11 2.85 -26.29
C ALA A 20 -28.70 2.86 -26.92
N GLN A 21 -27.92 1.80 -26.74
CA GLN A 21 -26.57 1.67 -27.31
C GLN A 21 -26.59 1.71 -28.85
N SER A 22 -27.55 1.05 -29.50
CA SER A 22 -27.63 1.05 -30.97
C SER A 22 -27.94 2.41 -31.61
N SER A 23 -28.68 3.29 -30.91
CA SER A 23 -28.98 4.65 -31.40
C SER A 23 -27.79 5.59 -31.28
N CYS A 24 -27.01 5.50 -30.20
CA CYS A 24 -25.84 6.35 -30.00
C CYS A 24 -24.66 5.92 -30.89
N GLU A 25 -24.46 4.63 -31.13
CA GLU A 25 -23.50 4.15 -32.12
C GLU A 25 -23.79 4.72 -33.54
N ARG A 26 -25.07 4.73 -33.92
CA ARG A 26 -25.48 5.35 -35.19
C ARG A 26 -25.15 6.85 -35.20
N SER A 27 -25.49 7.57 -34.16
CA SER A 27 -25.20 8.99 -33.98
C SER A 27 -23.70 9.28 -34.13
N LEU A 28 -22.82 8.46 -33.51
CA LEU A 28 -21.37 8.58 -33.65
C LEU A 28 -20.92 8.34 -35.09
N ASN A 29 -21.44 7.33 -35.77
CA ASN A 29 -21.12 7.03 -37.17
C ASN A 29 -21.57 8.15 -38.13
N GLU A 30 -22.75 8.73 -37.90
CA GLU A 30 -23.23 9.88 -38.65
C GLU A 30 -22.36 11.13 -38.40
N ALA A 31 -21.94 11.37 -37.14
CA ALA A 31 -21.05 12.46 -36.82
C ALA A 31 -19.67 12.31 -37.47
N ARG A 32 -19.13 11.07 -37.60
CA ARG A 32 -17.91 10.78 -38.35
C ARG A 32 -18.08 11.07 -39.85
N ALA A 33 -19.22 10.68 -40.41
CA ALA A 33 -19.52 10.97 -41.82
C ALA A 33 -19.62 12.47 -42.06
N ASP A 34 -20.29 13.23 -41.21
CA ASP A 34 -20.38 14.69 -41.30
C ASP A 34 -19.00 15.35 -41.21
N TYR A 35 -18.18 14.90 -40.24
CA TYR A 35 -16.80 15.38 -40.13
C TYR A 35 -15.99 15.14 -41.38
N SER A 36 -16.00 13.91 -41.94
CA SER A 36 -15.26 13.56 -43.15
C SER A 36 -15.77 14.29 -44.39
N ASN A 37 -17.05 14.63 -44.45
CA ASN A 37 -17.67 15.40 -45.54
C ASN A 37 -17.48 16.92 -45.36
N GLY A 38 -16.86 17.40 -44.29
CA GLY A 38 -16.63 18.82 -44.01
C GLY A 38 -17.85 19.54 -43.42
N ASN A 39 -18.92 18.81 -43.08
CA ASN A 39 -20.11 19.38 -42.40
C ASN A 39 -19.89 19.55 -40.89
N LEU A 40 -18.86 20.31 -40.54
CA LEU A 40 -18.33 20.38 -39.18
C LEU A 40 -19.30 20.95 -38.17
N TYR A 41 -20.17 21.89 -38.58
CA TYR A 41 -21.14 22.51 -37.66
C TYR A 41 -22.26 21.56 -37.24
N ALA A 42 -22.53 20.48 -37.95
CA ALA A 42 -23.53 19.49 -37.59
C ALA A 42 -23.04 18.50 -36.51
N VAL A 43 -21.71 18.27 -36.44
CA VAL A 43 -21.10 17.27 -35.55
C VAL A 43 -21.45 17.47 -34.05
N PRO A 44 -21.32 18.68 -33.47
CA PRO A 44 -21.64 18.88 -32.03
C PRO A 44 -23.07 18.51 -31.66
N GLY A 45 -24.04 18.89 -32.50
CA GLY A 45 -25.45 18.60 -32.25
C GLY A 45 -25.79 17.11 -32.28
N LYS A 46 -25.12 16.34 -33.17
CA LYS A 46 -25.32 14.89 -33.26
C LYS A 46 -24.74 14.12 -32.07
N LEU A 47 -23.66 14.62 -31.45
CA LEU A 47 -23.01 13.96 -30.34
C LEU A 47 -23.58 14.35 -28.97
N ALA A 48 -24.27 15.50 -28.86
CA ALA A 48 -24.62 16.10 -27.58
C ALA A 48 -25.41 15.16 -26.66
N ASP A 49 -26.54 14.63 -27.15
CA ASP A 49 -27.46 13.82 -26.34
C ASP A 49 -26.78 12.54 -25.82
N CYS A 50 -26.04 11.85 -26.70
CA CYS A 50 -25.36 10.62 -26.34
C CYS A 50 -24.08 10.82 -25.49
N LEU A 51 -23.49 12.02 -25.50
CA LEU A 51 -22.38 12.37 -24.62
C LEU A 51 -22.82 12.52 -23.16
N GLU A 52 -24.05 12.96 -22.91
CA GLU A 52 -24.60 13.00 -21.55
C GLU A 52 -24.90 11.60 -21.06
N ASP A 53 -25.68 10.84 -21.82
CA ASP A 53 -26.05 9.47 -21.48
C ASP A 53 -26.27 8.63 -22.74
N GLY A 54 -25.63 7.45 -22.81
CA GLY A 54 -25.85 6.50 -23.90
C GLY A 54 -24.60 5.91 -24.52
N TYR A 55 -23.48 6.61 -24.52
CA TYR A 55 -22.20 6.04 -25.00
C TYR A 55 -21.55 5.12 -23.98
N THR A 56 -20.98 4.04 -24.45
CA THR A 56 -19.96 3.26 -23.70
C THR A 56 -18.72 4.13 -23.45
N LYS A 57 -17.86 3.74 -22.47
CA LYS A 57 -16.61 4.48 -22.20
C LYS A 57 -15.76 4.64 -23.46
N ILE A 58 -15.69 3.62 -24.32
CA ILE A 58 -14.89 3.63 -25.56
C ILE A 58 -15.48 4.61 -26.58
N GLU A 59 -16.78 4.53 -26.82
CA GLU A 59 -17.48 5.42 -27.76
C GLU A 59 -17.43 6.87 -27.27
N LYS A 60 -17.55 7.10 -25.96
CA LYS A 60 -17.46 8.44 -25.37
C LYS A 60 -16.09 9.08 -25.57
N VAL A 61 -15.02 8.30 -25.42
CA VAL A 61 -13.65 8.74 -25.71
C VAL A 61 -13.51 9.14 -27.19
N GLU A 62 -14.06 8.34 -28.09
CA GLU A 62 -13.98 8.60 -29.51
C GLU A 62 -14.85 9.80 -29.93
N ALA A 63 -16.06 9.92 -29.38
CA ALA A 63 -16.94 11.07 -29.59
C ALA A 63 -16.27 12.38 -29.08
N LEU A 64 -15.65 12.37 -27.90
CA LEU A 64 -14.91 13.52 -27.38
C LEU A 64 -13.69 13.87 -28.24
N ARG A 65 -12.96 12.86 -28.75
CA ARG A 65 -11.86 13.09 -29.68
C ARG A 65 -12.33 13.73 -30.97
N LEU A 66 -13.41 13.20 -31.60
CA LEU A 66 -14.00 13.74 -32.80
C LEU A 66 -14.50 15.18 -32.59
N LEU A 67 -15.16 15.44 -31.47
CA LEU A 67 -15.67 16.76 -31.10
C LEU A 67 -14.53 17.77 -30.87
N THR A 68 -13.41 17.34 -30.25
CA THR A 68 -12.22 18.17 -30.08
C THR A 68 -11.65 18.58 -31.43
N LEU A 69 -11.48 17.63 -32.36
CA LEU A 69 -11.01 17.89 -33.74
C LEU A 69 -11.96 18.83 -34.49
N THR A 70 -13.26 18.64 -34.32
CA THR A 70 -14.29 19.52 -34.91
C THR A 70 -14.12 20.96 -34.43
N TYR A 71 -14.02 21.17 -33.12
CA TYR A 71 -13.85 22.51 -32.56
C TYR A 71 -12.52 23.17 -32.97
N ILE A 72 -11.45 22.41 -33.12
CA ILE A 72 -10.19 22.91 -33.70
C ILE A 72 -10.43 23.44 -35.09
N ASN A 73 -11.07 22.65 -35.97
CA ASN A 73 -11.26 22.98 -37.38
C ASN A 73 -12.21 24.16 -37.62
N ILE A 74 -13.20 24.35 -36.73
CA ILE A 74 -14.08 25.54 -36.78
C ILE A 74 -13.56 26.71 -35.95
N ASN A 75 -12.28 26.65 -35.55
CA ASN A 75 -11.56 27.71 -34.80
C ASN A 75 -12.17 28.08 -33.45
N GLN A 76 -12.84 27.13 -32.76
CA GLN A 76 -13.38 27.31 -31.40
C GLN A 76 -12.41 26.73 -30.37
N GLN A 77 -11.27 27.38 -30.18
CA GLN A 77 -10.14 26.88 -29.40
C GLN A 77 -10.48 26.57 -27.94
N GLU A 78 -11.30 27.42 -27.28
CA GLU A 78 -11.70 27.18 -25.88
C GLU A 78 -12.54 25.92 -25.75
N LYS A 79 -13.52 25.72 -26.63
CA LYS A 79 -14.33 24.51 -26.63
C LYS A 79 -13.52 23.26 -26.97
N ALA A 80 -12.55 23.38 -27.88
CA ALA A 80 -11.63 22.28 -28.18
C ALA A 80 -10.83 21.89 -26.92
N ARG A 81 -10.31 22.89 -26.18
CA ARG A 81 -9.57 22.67 -24.95
C ARG A 81 -10.44 22.01 -23.87
N GLU A 82 -11.62 22.54 -23.61
CA GLU A 82 -12.57 21.98 -22.64
C GLU A 82 -12.94 20.53 -22.96
N THR A 83 -13.18 20.24 -24.24
CA THR A 83 -13.55 18.91 -24.72
C THR A 83 -12.37 17.92 -24.58
N LEU A 84 -11.16 18.38 -24.87
CA LEU A 84 -9.96 17.56 -24.67
C LEU A 84 -9.72 17.28 -23.17
N ILE A 85 -9.96 18.25 -22.28
CA ILE A 85 -9.91 18.02 -20.84
C ILE A 85 -10.95 16.99 -20.39
N LYS A 86 -12.18 17.04 -20.94
CA LYS A 86 -13.19 16.00 -20.66
C LYS A 86 -12.75 14.62 -21.11
N LEU A 87 -12.09 14.52 -22.26
CA LEU A 87 -11.52 13.28 -22.77
C LEU A 87 -10.44 12.76 -21.83
N LEU A 88 -9.50 13.61 -21.40
CA LEU A 88 -8.41 13.26 -20.49
C LEU A 88 -8.94 12.82 -19.10
N ASN A 89 -9.97 13.46 -18.57
CA ASN A 89 -10.62 13.04 -17.34
C ASN A 89 -11.31 11.67 -17.46
N LEU A 90 -11.84 11.34 -18.66
CA LEU A 90 -12.47 10.05 -18.92
C LEU A 90 -11.46 8.92 -19.16
N LYS A 91 -10.35 9.25 -19.83
CA LYS A 91 -9.25 8.35 -20.17
C LYS A 91 -7.92 9.02 -19.82
N THR A 92 -7.49 8.85 -18.58
CA THR A 92 -6.33 9.53 -18.00
C THR A 92 -5.00 9.11 -18.63
N ASP A 93 -4.96 7.92 -19.26
CA ASP A 93 -3.80 7.41 -20.00
C ASP A 93 -3.82 7.77 -21.48
N TYR A 94 -4.77 8.60 -21.95
CA TYR A 94 -4.83 9.06 -23.33
C TYR A 94 -3.57 9.89 -23.68
N GLN A 95 -2.98 9.57 -24.81
CA GLN A 95 -1.82 10.29 -25.37
C GLN A 95 -2.07 10.62 -26.83
N ALA A 96 -1.93 11.89 -27.16
CA ALA A 96 -1.88 12.29 -28.56
C ALA A 96 -0.50 11.94 -29.17
N ILE A 97 -0.48 11.18 -30.26
CA ILE A 97 0.74 10.68 -30.91
C ILE A 97 1.10 11.58 -32.09
N ARG A 98 2.30 12.15 -32.08
CA ARG A 98 2.75 13.17 -33.07
C ARG A 98 2.59 12.77 -34.54
N ASN A 99 2.77 11.50 -34.87
CA ASN A 99 2.76 11.02 -36.24
C ASN A 99 1.45 10.32 -36.64
N GLU A 100 0.53 10.13 -35.70
CA GLU A 100 -0.74 9.44 -35.89
C GLU A 100 -1.93 10.39 -35.79
N ASP A 101 -1.83 11.36 -34.87
CA ASP A 101 -2.87 12.35 -34.65
C ASP A 101 -2.61 13.63 -35.46
N PRO A 102 -3.66 14.38 -35.84
CA PRO A 102 -3.53 15.69 -36.43
C PRO A 102 -2.63 16.63 -35.62
N SER A 103 -1.79 17.40 -36.31
CA SER A 103 -0.78 18.30 -35.69
C SER A 103 -1.40 19.28 -34.70
N GLU A 104 -2.62 19.74 -35.02
CA GLU A 104 -3.38 20.70 -34.20
C GLU A 104 -3.82 20.08 -32.88
N LEU A 105 -4.31 18.82 -32.92
CA LEU A 105 -4.67 18.08 -31.71
C LEU A 105 -3.44 17.82 -30.82
N TYR A 106 -2.34 17.38 -31.45
CA TYR A 106 -1.09 17.18 -30.72
C TYR A 106 -0.58 18.48 -30.08
N SER A 107 -0.66 19.60 -30.80
CA SER A 107 -0.26 20.90 -30.30
C SER A 107 -1.14 21.40 -29.14
N LEU A 108 -2.46 21.13 -29.21
CA LEU A 108 -3.38 21.45 -28.13
C LEU A 108 -3.12 20.56 -26.90
N TYR A 109 -2.93 19.26 -27.11
CA TYR A 109 -2.61 18.30 -26.05
C TYR A 109 -1.34 18.70 -25.28
N LYS A 110 -0.30 19.14 -25.97
CA LYS A 110 0.96 19.58 -25.36
C LYS A 110 0.85 20.83 -24.49
N LYS A 111 -0.22 21.60 -24.61
CA LYS A 111 -0.49 22.77 -23.79
C LYS A 111 -1.20 22.43 -22.49
N ILE A 112 -1.76 21.23 -22.38
CA ILE A 112 -2.44 20.75 -21.17
C ILE A 112 -1.40 20.06 -20.28
N ASP A 113 -1.42 20.40 -18.99
CA ASP A 113 -0.64 19.71 -17.99
C ASP A 113 -1.22 18.32 -17.75
N THR A 114 -0.50 17.28 -18.16
CA THR A 114 -0.88 15.87 -18.02
C THR A 114 -0.05 15.12 -16.98
N ASP A 115 0.72 15.85 -16.16
CA ASP A 115 1.53 15.24 -15.13
C ASP A 115 0.67 14.77 -13.95
N ILE A 116 1.05 13.64 -13.39
CA ILE A 116 0.40 13.09 -12.19
C ILE A 116 0.68 14.01 -11.01
N LYS A 117 -0.36 14.48 -10.32
CA LYS A 117 -0.24 15.38 -9.17
C LYS A 117 0.05 14.64 -7.88
N TYR A 118 -0.59 13.50 -7.67
CA TYR A 118 -0.31 12.61 -6.55
C TYR A 118 -0.80 11.19 -6.82
N PHE A 119 -0.29 10.26 -6.03
CA PHE A 119 -0.80 8.90 -6.00
C PHE A 119 -1.40 8.62 -4.64
N PHE A 120 -2.49 7.88 -4.63
CA PHE A 120 -3.04 7.25 -3.44
C PHE A 120 -2.95 5.74 -3.62
N GLY A 121 -2.41 5.02 -2.62
CA GLY A 121 -2.19 3.59 -2.72
C GLY A 121 -2.70 2.82 -1.52
N ILE A 122 -3.08 1.57 -1.76
CA ILE A 122 -3.41 0.59 -0.72
C ILE A 122 -2.30 -0.46 -0.73
N THR A 123 -1.71 -0.69 0.43
CA THR A 123 -0.53 -1.56 0.61
C THR A 123 -0.91 -2.81 1.38
N PHE A 124 -0.37 -3.94 0.92
CA PHE A 124 -0.41 -5.24 1.60
C PHE A 124 1.00 -5.80 1.64
N GLY A 125 1.33 -6.55 2.69
CA GLY A 125 2.67 -7.12 2.77
C GLY A 125 2.87 -8.06 3.94
N SER A 126 4.14 -8.39 4.10
CA SER A 126 4.66 -9.18 5.21
C SER A 126 5.98 -8.60 5.68
N ASN A 127 6.36 -8.95 6.90
CA ASN A 127 7.64 -8.56 7.46
C ASN A 127 8.29 -9.70 8.24
N LEU A 128 9.58 -9.56 8.45
CA LEU A 128 10.42 -10.41 9.25
C LEU A 128 11.17 -9.52 10.26
N ASN A 129 10.93 -9.74 11.53
CA ASN A 129 11.51 -8.95 12.61
C ASN A 129 12.74 -9.66 13.20
N THR A 130 13.90 -9.04 13.11
CA THR A 130 15.17 -9.53 13.67
C THR A 130 15.51 -8.73 14.92
N ILE A 131 15.89 -9.41 15.98
CA ILE A 131 16.25 -8.82 17.27
C ILE A 131 17.77 -8.61 17.33
N GLY A 132 18.18 -7.40 17.63
CA GLY A 132 19.56 -7.03 17.94
C GLY A 132 19.72 -6.76 19.42
N VAL A 133 20.23 -7.75 20.17
CA VAL A 133 20.46 -7.60 21.63
C VAL A 133 21.59 -6.59 21.86
N LYS A 134 21.33 -5.58 22.67
CA LYS A 134 22.31 -4.56 23.07
C LYS A 134 22.95 -4.86 24.41
N TYR A 135 22.13 -5.29 25.33
CA TYR A 135 22.58 -5.66 26.67
C TYR A 135 21.73 -6.83 27.16
N ARG A 136 22.41 -7.87 27.59
CA ARG A 136 21.78 -9.06 28.14
C ARG A 136 21.51 -8.86 29.64
N ARG A 137 20.31 -9.16 30.06
CA ARG A 137 19.92 -9.14 31.47
C ARG A 137 19.79 -10.58 31.95
N THR A 138 20.70 -11.00 32.81
CA THR A 138 20.58 -12.30 33.42
C THR A 138 20.12 -12.13 34.87
N THR A 139 19.10 -12.87 35.24
CA THR A 139 18.59 -12.91 36.63
C THR A 139 19.31 -13.94 37.48
N LEU A 140 20.13 -14.77 36.85
CA LEU A 140 20.86 -15.87 37.49
C LEU A 140 22.34 -15.54 37.58
N PRO A 141 23.03 -15.99 38.68
CA PRO A 141 24.46 -15.74 38.87
C PRO A 141 25.37 -16.48 37.85
N PHE A 142 24.78 -17.29 36.96
CA PHE A 142 25.49 -18.06 35.94
C PHE A 142 25.17 -17.48 34.58
N GLU A 143 26.18 -17.34 33.73
CA GLU A 143 25.97 -16.98 32.32
C GLU A 143 25.21 -18.14 31.65
N SER A 144 24.01 -17.85 31.11
CA SER A 144 23.30 -18.85 30.31
C SER A 144 24.08 -19.09 29.02
N ASP A 145 24.35 -20.33 28.71
CA ASP A 145 25.26 -20.69 27.64
C ASP A 145 24.68 -20.45 26.25
N GLN A 146 23.36 -20.53 26.07
CA GLN A 146 22.75 -20.37 24.76
C GLN A 146 21.39 -19.66 24.82
N TYR A 147 21.27 -18.60 24.06
CA TYR A 147 19.99 -17.94 23.79
C TYR A 147 19.81 -17.67 22.30
N ARG A 148 18.57 -17.66 21.84
CA ARG A 148 18.25 -17.43 20.43
C ARG A 148 16.94 -16.67 20.28
N TYR A 149 17.00 -15.60 19.49
CA TYR A 149 15.82 -14.93 18.93
C TYR A 149 15.63 -15.43 17.50
N THR A 150 14.55 -16.16 17.25
CA THR A 150 14.21 -16.68 15.94
C THR A 150 13.15 -15.80 15.28
N PRO A 151 13.47 -15.10 14.18
CA PRO A 151 12.51 -14.27 13.47
C PRO A 151 11.36 -15.11 12.93
N LYS A 152 10.13 -14.57 13.00
CA LYS A 152 8.94 -15.16 12.38
C LYS A 152 8.35 -14.23 11.32
N ILE A 153 7.90 -14.81 10.21
CA ILE A 153 7.16 -14.04 9.19
C ILE A 153 5.84 -13.59 9.80
N SER A 154 5.57 -12.30 9.67
CA SER A 154 4.35 -11.67 10.19
C SER A 154 3.46 -11.20 9.04
N ILE A 155 2.19 -11.62 9.08
CA ILE A 155 1.11 -11.26 8.17
C ILE A 155 -0.14 -11.04 9.04
N PRO A 156 -1.00 -10.06 8.74
CA PRO A 156 -0.92 -9.09 7.64
C PRO A 156 -0.11 -7.85 7.99
N GLN A 157 0.50 -7.24 6.97
CA GLN A 157 0.90 -5.85 6.97
C GLN A 157 -0.03 -5.14 5.99
N VAL A 158 -0.78 -4.14 6.45
CA VAL A 158 -1.74 -3.42 5.62
C VAL A 158 -1.60 -1.92 5.85
N GLY A 159 -1.82 -1.13 4.80
CA GLY A 159 -1.67 0.30 4.93
C GLY A 159 -2.19 1.08 3.75
N ILE A 160 -2.03 2.39 3.86
CA ILE A 160 -2.30 3.36 2.81
C ILE A 160 -1.05 4.20 2.61
N GLN A 161 -0.79 4.59 1.35
CA GLN A 161 0.27 5.52 1.01
C GLN A 161 -0.27 6.70 0.21
N PHE A 162 0.36 7.84 0.41
CA PHE A 162 0.17 9.04 -0.37
C PHE A 162 1.54 9.50 -0.89
N LEU A 163 1.66 9.64 -2.23
CA LEU A 163 2.91 10.04 -2.88
C LEU A 163 2.67 11.32 -3.68
N TYR A 164 3.54 12.30 -3.47
CA TYR A 164 3.50 13.59 -4.14
C TYR A 164 4.77 13.84 -4.94
N PRO A 165 4.71 13.89 -6.28
CA PRO A 165 5.85 14.20 -7.13
C PRO A 165 6.33 15.65 -6.88
N LEU A 166 7.55 15.81 -6.38
CA LEU A 166 8.21 17.11 -6.24
C LEU A 166 8.86 17.52 -7.57
N THR A 167 9.40 16.54 -8.27
CA THR A 167 9.98 16.68 -9.61
C THR A 167 9.64 15.42 -10.42
N LYS A 168 10.08 15.36 -11.68
CA LYS A 168 9.90 14.17 -12.53
C LYS A 168 10.49 12.89 -11.92
N ASN A 169 11.54 13.01 -11.12
CA ASN A 169 12.27 11.86 -10.56
C ASN A 169 12.22 11.78 -9.03
N ILE A 170 11.79 12.85 -8.34
CA ILE A 170 11.78 12.91 -6.88
C ILE A 170 10.35 12.99 -6.39
N ILE A 171 9.99 12.08 -5.51
CA ILE A 171 8.65 11.94 -4.94
C ILE A 171 8.78 11.96 -3.42
N ALA A 172 8.02 12.83 -2.75
CA ALA A 172 7.81 12.76 -1.31
C ALA A 172 6.57 11.92 -1.00
N GLY A 173 6.59 11.20 0.10
CA GLY A 173 5.46 10.37 0.48
C GLY A 173 5.26 10.23 1.98
N ALA A 174 4.04 9.87 2.32
CA ALA A 174 3.64 9.46 3.66
C ALA A 174 2.88 8.13 3.57
N GLU A 175 3.18 7.20 4.47
CA GLU A 175 2.52 5.91 4.55
C GLU A 175 2.05 5.66 5.98
N ILE A 176 0.84 5.17 6.15
CA ILE A 176 0.32 4.68 7.43
C ILE A 176 0.11 3.18 7.27
N GLN A 177 0.76 2.38 8.11
CA GLN A 177 0.72 0.93 8.02
C GLN A 177 0.48 0.29 9.38
N TYR A 178 -0.51 -0.58 9.46
CA TYR A 178 -0.60 -1.57 10.52
C TYR A 178 0.42 -2.67 10.26
N GLN A 179 1.17 -3.02 11.28
CA GLN A 179 2.21 -4.03 11.19
C GLN A 179 2.29 -4.82 12.49
N ASN A 180 2.31 -6.14 12.32
CA ASN A 180 2.58 -7.08 13.39
C ASN A 180 4.05 -7.55 13.28
N GLN A 181 4.78 -7.63 14.39
CA GLN A 181 6.16 -8.09 14.47
C GLN A 181 6.25 -9.30 15.40
N LYS A 182 6.76 -10.42 14.89
CA LYS A 182 6.81 -11.69 15.63
C LYS A 182 8.22 -12.23 15.70
N TYR A 183 8.53 -12.87 16.84
CA TYR A 183 9.72 -13.70 17.00
C TYR A 183 9.45 -14.79 18.05
N SER A 184 10.28 -15.85 18.04
CA SER A 184 10.35 -16.81 19.14
C SER A 184 11.64 -16.58 19.90
N TYR A 185 11.58 -16.72 21.19
CA TYR A 185 12.75 -16.75 22.07
C TYR A 185 12.96 -18.15 22.60
N THR A 186 14.21 -18.59 22.67
CA THR A 186 14.62 -19.82 23.32
C THR A 186 15.89 -19.54 24.10
N GLU A 187 15.94 -19.95 25.36
CA GLU A 187 17.11 -19.89 26.22
C GLU A 187 17.32 -21.25 26.86
N THR A 188 18.56 -21.72 26.87
CA THR A 188 18.96 -22.96 27.53
C THR A 188 20.05 -22.63 28.53
N ASN A 189 19.84 -23.01 29.76
CA ASN A 189 20.77 -22.83 30.85
C ASN A 189 21.29 -24.22 31.30
N ASP A 190 22.59 -24.38 31.36
CA ASP A 190 23.26 -25.57 31.90
C ASP A 190 23.86 -25.24 33.27
N TYR A 191 23.35 -25.88 34.30
CA TYR A 191 23.79 -25.65 35.71
C TYR A 191 24.96 -26.57 36.13
N GLY A 192 25.53 -27.30 35.17
CA GLY A 192 26.65 -28.20 35.48
C GLY A 192 26.18 -29.48 36.16
N GLY A 193 25.63 -30.38 35.41
CA GLY A 193 25.09 -31.65 35.88
C GLY A 193 24.08 -32.25 34.92
N GLU A 194 23.06 -32.91 35.41
CA GLU A 194 21.95 -33.43 34.63
C GLU A 194 20.82 -32.39 34.43
N ASP A 195 20.92 -31.20 35.06
CA ASP A 195 19.85 -30.19 35.09
C ASP A 195 20.08 -29.14 34.02
N VAL A 196 19.47 -29.33 32.88
CA VAL A 196 19.37 -28.34 31.79
C VAL A 196 17.99 -27.77 31.77
N THR A 197 17.87 -26.45 31.96
CA THR A 197 16.56 -25.76 31.85
C THR A 197 16.41 -25.03 30.52
N THR A 198 15.24 -25.16 29.91
CA THR A 198 14.92 -24.49 28.66
C THR A 198 13.68 -23.60 28.85
N ILE A 199 13.78 -22.35 28.42
CA ILE A 199 12.65 -21.41 28.37
C ILE A 199 12.38 -21.08 26.91
N THR A 200 11.14 -21.24 26.46
CA THR A 200 10.72 -20.87 25.12
C THR A 200 9.43 -20.08 25.17
N TYR A 201 9.31 -19.02 24.35
CA TYR A 201 8.07 -18.30 24.15
C TYR A 201 8.01 -17.64 22.77
N ASP A 202 6.78 -17.32 22.35
CA ASP A 202 6.49 -16.54 21.17
C ASP A 202 6.09 -15.12 21.56
N SER A 203 6.71 -14.13 20.93
CA SER A 203 6.35 -12.72 21.09
C SER A 203 5.64 -12.18 19.89
N ASN A 204 4.59 -11.41 20.15
CA ASN A 204 3.76 -10.73 19.17
C ASN A 204 3.65 -9.24 19.54
N ASN A 205 4.05 -8.35 18.62
CA ASN A 205 4.00 -6.90 18.83
C ASN A 205 3.22 -6.23 17.70
N GLU A 206 2.06 -5.70 18.04
CA GLU A 206 1.19 -5.00 17.11
C GLU A 206 1.33 -3.49 17.23
N GLY A 207 1.34 -2.82 16.07
CA GLY A 207 1.50 -1.37 16.05
C GLY A 207 1.14 -0.76 14.70
N VAL A 208 1.11 0.57 14.71
CA VAL A 208 0.93 1.40 13.53
C VAL A 208 2.20 2.18 13.27
N ASN A 209 2.67 2.15 12.03
CA ASN A 209 3.80 2.90 11.54
C ASN A 209 3.31 4.11 10.73
N LEU A 210 3.86 5.28 11.03
CA LEU A 210 3.82 6.45 10.15
C LEU A 210 5.20 6.59 9.51
N ASN A 211 5.28 6.35 8.20
CA ASN A 211 6.49 6.47 7.41
C ASN A 211 6.46 7.78 6.63
N LEU A 212 7.53 8.57 6.72
CA LEU A 212 7.79 9.71 5.85
C LEU A 212 8.95 9.35 4.94
N VAL A 213 8.74 9.44 3.63
CA VAL A 213 9.68 8.89 2.64
C VAL A 213 10.04 9.90 1.57
N LEU A 214 11.26 9.78 1.08
CA LEU A 214 11.75 10.46 -0.12
C LEU A 214 12.21 9.39 -1.10
N ARG A 215 11.62 9.39 -2.29
CA ARG A 215 11.82 8.40 -3.34
C ARG A 215 12.49 9.05 -4.55
N TYR A 216 13.53 8.42 -5.06
CA TYR A 216 14.05 8.68 -6.39
C TYR A 216 13.59 7.59 -7.34
N MET A 217 12.87 7.97 -8.40
CA MET A 217 12.27 7.05 -9.37
C MET A 217 12.74 7.38 -10.79
N GLN A 218 13.13 6.34 -11.53
CA GLN A 218 13.47 6.46 -12.94
C GLN A 218 12.28 5.99 -13.79
N ASP A 219 11.90 6.78 -14.79
CA ASP A 219 10.76 6.47 -15.66
C ASP A 219 11.20 5.80 -16.96
N PHE A 220 10.84 4.52 -17.14
CA PHE A 220 11.02 3.74 -18.36
C PHE A 220 9.67 3.39 -19.00
N TYR A 221 8.73 4.33 -19.00
CA TYR A 221 7.39 4.25 -19.57
C TYR A 221 6.45 3.26 -18.83
N VAL A 222 6.67 1.95 -18.89
CA VAL A 222 5.85 0.93 -18.24
C VAL A 222 6.42 0.57 -16.87
N TRP A 223 7.72 0.59 -16.75
CA TRP A 223 8.47 0.15 -15.59
C TRP A 223 9.21 1.33 -14.95
N LYS A 224 8.99 1.54 -13.68
CA LYS A 224 9.53 2.68 -12.93
C LYS A 224 10.25 2.18 -11.67
N PRO A 225 11.51 1.74 -11.78
CA PRO A 225 12.31 1.36 -10.62
C PRO A 225 12.59 2.59 -9.73
N PHE A 226 12.68 2.34 -8.43
CA PHE A 226 12.96 3.39 -7.46
C PHE A 226 13.80 2.91 -6.30
N ILE A 227 14.48 3.86 -5.69
CA ILE A 227 15.06 3.76 -4.36
C ILE A 227 14.35 4.77 -3.46
N GLU A 228 14.20 4.41 -2.19
CA GLU A 228 13.46 5.23 -1.23
C GLU A 228 14.17 5.20 0.12
N ILE A 229 14.30 6.34 0.74
CA ILE A 229 14.79 6.49 2.11
C ILE A 229 13.74 7.22 2.94
N GLY A 230 13.71 6.95 4.24
CA GLY A 230 12.72 7.60 5.08
C GLY A 230 12.93 7.39 6.57
N SER A 231 12.00 7.92 7.32
CA SER A 231 11.89 7.75 8.76
C SER A 231 10.53 7.17 9.13
N THR A 232 10.52 6.37 10.18
CA THR A 232 9.32 5.72 10.72
C THR A 232 9.12 6.16 12.16
N VAL A 233 7.91 6.54 12.49
CA VAL A 233 7.40 6.60 13.85
C VAL A 233 6.45 5.44 14.03
N ARG A 234 6.77 4.54 14.94
CA ARG A 234 5.90 3.40 15.28
C ARG A 234 5.22 3.64 16.62
N THR A 235 3.91 3.45 16.65
CA THR A 235 3.12 3.38 17.87
C THR A 235 2.73 1.94 18.14
N ASN A 236 3.21 1.37 19.22
CA ASN A 236 2.86 0.02 19.67
C ASN A 236 1.64 0.09 20.58
N PHE A 237 0.68 -0.79 20.40
CA PHE A 237 -0.53 -0.83 21.22
C PHE A 237 -0.80 -2.22 21.83
N SER A 238 -0.14 -3.28 21.34
CA SER A 238 -0.21 -4.60 21.93
C SER A 238 1.17 -5.26 21.90
N TYR A 239 1.58 -5.77 23.05
CA TYR A 239 2.70 -6.69 23.22
C TYR A 239 2.18 -7.91 23.96
N GLU A 240 2.32 -9.05 23.35
CA GLU A 240 1.80 -10.30 23.86
C GLU A 240 2.88 -11.38 23.81
N ILE A 241 2.86 -12.25 24.79
CA ILE A 241 3.65 -13.47 24.84
C ILE A 241 2.69 -14.65 24.86
N SER A 242 3.01 -15.67 24.10
CA SER A 242 2.23 -16.90 23.99
C SER A 242 3.14 -18.11 23.89
N ASN A 243 2.57 -19.30 24.02
CA ASN A 243 3.30 -20.56 23.94
C ASN A 243 4.52 -20.61 24.87
N TYR A 244 4.34 -20.13 26.11
CA TYR A 244 5.39 -20.17 27.11
C TYR A 244 5.57 -21.59 27.63
N ILE A 245 6.79 -22.08 27.56
CA ILE A 245 7.21 -23.37 28.09
C ILE A 245 8.46 -23.15 28.95
N SER A 246 8.44 -23.65 30.17
CA SER A 246 9.57 -23.65 31.07
C SER A 246 9.71 -25.01 31.73
N ASP A 247 10.90 -25.56 31.72
CA ASP A 247 11.30 -26.78 32.43
C ASP A 247 12.24 -26.44 33.60
N PHE A 248 11.98 -25.33 34.30
CA PHE A 248 12.84 -24.80 35.39
C PHE A 248 12.88 -25.72 36.60
N ASP A 249 11.85 -26.50 36.88
CA ASP A 249 11.80 -27.44 38.00
C ASP A 249 11.69 -28.88 37.47
N PRO A 250 12.81 -29.66 37.51
CA PRO A 250 12.79 -31.06 37.07
C PRO A 250 11.89 -31.99 37.92
N THR A 251 11.37 -31.48 39.06
CA THR A 251 10.42 -32.20 39.92
C THR A 251 8.97 -31.81 39.73
N ALA A 252 8.72 -30.72 39.02
CA ALA A 252 7.40 -30.26 38.60
C ALA A 252 7.12 -30.69 37.17
N ASP A 253 5.84 -30.93 36.85
CA ASP A 253 5.43 -31.11 35.49
C ASP A 253 5.77 -29.86 34.67
N GLU A 254 6.19 -30.04 33.40
CA GLU A 254 6.47 -28.92 32.46
C GLU A 254 5.37 -27.86 32.56
N GLU A 255 5.73 -26.63 32.92
CA GLU A 255 4.76 -25.54 33.01
C GLU A 255 4.50 -25.01 31.61
N ASN A 256 3.41 -25.50 31.03
CA ASN A 256 2.92 -25.11 29.71
C ASN A 256 1.79 -24.07 29.87
N ILE A 257 2.12 -22.79 29.69
CA ILE A 257 1.11 -21.74 29.65
C ILE A 257 0.68 -21.50 28.21
N ASN A 258 -0.48 -22.05 27.85
CA ASN A 258 -1.07 -21.87 26.50
C ASN A 258 -1.87 -20.55 26.37
N GLU A 259 -1.93 -19.74 27.43
CA GLU A 259 -2.63 -18.47 27.44
C GLU A 259 -1.75 -17.35 26.85
N THR A 260 -2.41 -16.36 26.24
CA THR A 260 -1.73 -15.16 25.74
C THR A 260 -1.62 -14.15 26.87
N ILE A 261 -0.40 -13.72 27.19
CA ILE A 261 -0.09 -12.83 28.31
C ILE A 261 0.27 -11.44 27.76
N PRO A 262 -0.47 -10.38 28.11
CA PRO A 262 -0.13 -9.02 27.74
C PRO A 262 1.02 -8.49 28.61
N VAL A 263 2.06 -7.93 27.95
CA VAL A 263 3.25 -7.35 28.59
C VAL A 263 3.44 -5.87 28.23
N ASN A 264 2.33 -5.16 28.05
CA ASN A 264 2.32 -3.77 27.57
C ASN A 264 2.98 -2.78 28.55
N SER A 265 2.87 -3.02 29.86
CA SER A 265 3.38 -2.13 30.92
C SER A 265 4.89 -1.87 30.83
N ASP A 266 5.63 -2.87 30.34
CA ASP A 266 7.09 -2.87 30.34
C ASP A 266 7.68 -2.42 29.02
N ARG A 267 6.83 -2.08 28.07
CA ARG A 267 7.24 -1.77 26.69
C ARG A 267 7.10 -0.29 26.35
N VAL A 268 7.94 0.16 25.42
CA VAL A 268 7.81 1.52 24.90
C VAL A 268 6.64 1.63 23.93
N ILE A 269 5.82 2.65 24.10
CA ILE A 269 4.70 2.93 23.20
C ILE A 269 5.21 3.45 21.85
N PHE A 270 6.20 4.35 21.87
CA PHE A 270 6.74 4.97 20.66
C PHE A 270 8.15 4.50 20.35
N ASN A 271 8.37 4.12 19.09
CA ASN A 271 9.70 3.79 18.59
C ASN A 271 9.96 4.53 17.27
N PHE A 272 11.24 4.74 16.96
CA PHE A 272 11.70 5.45 15.77
C PHE A 272 12.64 4.58 14.97
N ALA A 273 12.53 4.66 13.64
CA ALA A 273 13.42 3.95 12.73
C ALA A 273 13.84 4.82 11.56
N LEU A 274 14.98 4.51 10.96
CA LEU A 274 15.29 4.87 9.58
C LEU A 274 14.98 3.68 8.69
N ASN A 275 14.44 3.98 7.51
CA ASN A 275 14.13 2.97 6.52
C ASN A 275 14.84 3.24 5.19
N ALA A 276 15.16 2.16 4.50
CA ALA A 276 15.66 2.16 3.14
C ALA A 276 14.91 1.10 2.35
N ASN A 277 14.39 1.47 1.20
CA ASN A 277 13.56 0.61 0.38
C ASN A 277 14.05 0.63 -1.07
N LEU A 278 13.87 -0.51 -1.74
CA LEU A 278 14.10 -0.69 -3.17
C LEU A 278 12.84 -1.28 -3.78
N GLY A 279 12.40 -0.77 -4.92
CA GLY A 279 11.18 -1.27 -5.53
C GLY A 279 11.00 -0.86 -6.97
N THR A 280 9.86 -1.25 -7.48
CA THR A 280 9.44 -0.85 -8.81
C THR A 280 7.94 -0.62 -8.86
N MET A 281 7.54 0.38 -9.64
CA MET A 281 6.16 0.66 -9.97
C MET A 281 5.92 0.28 -11.44
N ILE A 282 4.87 -0.48 -11.72
CA ILE A 282 4.53 -0.99 -13.04
C ILE A 282 3.17 -0.43 -13.44
N LYS A 283 3.08 0.13 -14.64
CA LYS A 283 1.82 0.66 -15.18
C LYS A 283 0.86 -0.48 -15.53
N LEU A 284 -0.35 -0.45 -14.96
CA LEU A 284 -1.44 -1.41 -15.14
C LEU A 284 -2.69 -0.68 -15.67
N GLY A 285 -2.72 -0.41 -16.97
CA GLY A 285 -3.75 0.42 -17.58
C GLY A 285 -3.66 1.88 -17.12
N GLU A 286 -4.71 2.37 -16.47
CA GLU A 286 -4.77 3.73 -15.90
C GLU A 286 -4.09 3.81 -14.51
N ASN A 287 -3.82 2.68 -13.86
CA ASN A 287 -3.30 2.56 -12.50
C ASN A 287 -1.87 2.04 -12.47
N TYR A 288 -1.32 1.87 -11.26
CA TYR A 288 0.02 1.32 -11.06
C TYR A 288 0.04 0.26 -9.97
N GLY A 289 0.69 -0.86 -10.25
CA GLY A 289 1.11 -1.84 -9.24
C GLY A 289 2.52 -1.53 -8.77
N GLU A 290 2.80 -1.68 -7.48
CA GLU A 290 4.13 -1.48 -6.89
C GLU A 290 4.56 -2.71 -6.10
N ILE A 291 5.82 -3.09 -6.22
CA ILE A 291 6.48 -4.07 -5.38
C ILE A 291 7.67 -3.37 -4.70
N LYS A 292 7.76 -3.47 -3.37
CA LYS A 292 8.78 -2.81 -2.57
C LYS A 292 9.39 -3.79 -1.56
N PHE A 293 10.71 -3.83 -1.50
CA PHE A 293 11.49 -4.51 -0.47
C PHE A 293 12.12 -3.45 0.42
N GLY A 294 12.00 -3.60 1.73
CA GLY A 294 12.44 -2.59 2.66
C GLY A 294 13.16 -3.15 3.88
N VAL A 295 13.98 -2.30 4.48
CA VAL A 295 14.65 -2.52 5.75
C VAL A 295 14.39 -1.30 6.64
N SER A 296 13.91 -1.54 7.86
CA SER A 296 13.73 -0.51 8.89
C SER A 296 14.57 -0.85 10.10
N ASN A 297 15.45 0.06 10.50
CA ASN A 297 16.30 -0.09 11.68
C ASN A 297 15.77 0.79 12.80
N TYR A 298 15.25 0.18 13.85
CA TYR A 298 14.70 0.85 15.02
C TYR A 298 15.80 1.15 16.03
N PHE A 299 15.78 2.37 16.60
CA PHE A 299 16.87 2.85 17.46
C PHE A 299 16.58 2.73 18.94
N ARG A 300 15.31 2.86 19.32
CA ARG A 300 14.93 2.85 20.70
C ARG A 300 14.85 1.43 21.22
N ASN A 301 15.32 1.23 22.47
CA ASN A 301 15.09 -0.02 23.18
C ASN A 301 13.59 -0.29 23.34
N HIS A 302 13.18 -1.54 23.21
CA HIS A 302 11.78 -1.95 23.37
C HIS A 302 11.31 -1.94 24.80
N LEU A 303 12.21 -2.10 25.77
CA LEU A 303 11.88 -1.94 27.19
C LEU A 303 11.80 -0.46 27.56
N ASN A 304 10.81 -0.10 28.39
CA ASN A 304 10.74 1.23 28.98
C ASN A 304 11.78 1.41 30.10
N GLU A 305 12.01 2.66 30.54
CA GLU A 305 13.04 2.94 31.55
C GLU A 305 12.69 2.35 32.93
N GLN A 306 11.41 2.28 33.25
CA GLN A 306 10.95 1.73 34.53
C GLN A 306 11.19 0.22 34.57
N ALA A 307 10.81 -0.53 33.58
CA ALA A 307 11.08 -1.96 33.48
C ALA A 307 12.58 -2.29 33.44
N ARG A 308 13.41 -1.35 32.92
CA ARG A 308 14.88 -1.48 32.96
C ARG A 308 15.49 -1.23 34.34
N SER A 309 14.88 -0.39 35.15
CA SER A 309 15.36 -0.07 36.50
C SER A 309 14.93 -1.09 37.57
N GLU A 310 13.79 -1.73 37.35
CA GLU A 310 13.26 -2.76 38.23
C GLU A 310 13.95 -4.11 37.98
N VAL A 311 15.23 -4.17 38.37
CA VAL A 311 16.14 -5.31 38.10
C VAL A 311 15.67 -6.63 38.76
N TYR A 312 14.62 -6.63 39.60
CA TYR A 312 14.24 -7.77 40.43
C TYR A 312 12.74 -8.06 40.55
N THR A 313 11.89 -7.26 40.00
CA THR A 313 10.51 -7.68 39.85
C THR A 313 10.36 -8.34 38.47
N SER A 314 10.88 -9.59 38.38
CA SER A 314 10.22 -10.50 37.47
C SER A 314 8.74 -10.33 37.68
N THR A 315 8.00 -9.93 36.66
CA THR A 315 6.56 -10.08 36.67
C THR A 315 6.35 -11.59 36.78
N ILE A 316 6.34 -12.07 38.02
CA ILE A 316 5.93 -13.44 38.34
C ILE A 316 4.43 -13.44 38.12
N LEU A 317 4.03 -13.57 36.85
CA LEU A 317 2.67 -13.92 36.48
C LEU A 317 2.62 -15.41 36.70
N ASP A 318 2.09 -15.85 37.82
CA ASP A 318 1.78 -17.25 38.17
C ASP A 318 2.92 -18.27 37.89
N GLY A 319 4.16 -17.96 38.36
CA GLY A 319 5.31 -18.86 38.19
C GLY A 319 6.20 -18.57 36.99
N MET A 320 5.80 -17.69 36.07
CA MET A 320 6.51 -17.37 34.83
C MET A 320 7.64 -16.38 35.07
N VAL A 321 8.86 -16.76 34.76
CA VAL A 321 10.04 -15.86 34.77
C VAL A 321 10.26 -15.31 33.37
N LEU A 322 9.80 -14.09 33.12
CA LEU A 322 10.13 -13.38 31.88
C LEU A 322 11.45 -12.66 32.01
N LYS A 323 12.37 -13.01 31.15
CA LYS A 323 13.66 -12.35 31.01
C LYS A 323 13.66 -11.49 29.77
N ASP A 324 13.75 -10.19 29.97
CA ASP A 324 13.76 -9.23 28.88
C ASP A 324 15.14 -8.61 28.72
N ASP A 325 15.77 -8.89 27.58
CA ASP A 325 17.01 -8.23 27.16
C ASP A 325 16.77 -6.81 26.65
N ASP A 326 17.75 -5.95 26.77
CA ASP A 326 17.77 -4.68 26.06
C ASP A 326 18.03 -4.94 24.57
N TYR A 327 17.07 -4.68 23.73
CA TYR A 327 17.17 -4.96 22.29
C TYR A 327 16.58 -3.87 21.41
N THR A 328 17.03 -3.86 20.16
CA THR A 328 16.46 -3.09 19.06
C THR A 328 16.07 -4.00 17.94
N ASN A 329 15.20 -3.53 17.06
CA ASN A 329 14.70 -4.32 15.94
C ASN A 329 15.28 -3.86 14.61
N ILE A 330 15.57 -4.83 13.74
CA ILE A 330 15.72 -4.62 12.30
C ILE A 330 14.59 -5.39 11.63
N VAL A 331 13.76 -4.68 10.88
CA VAL A 331 12.58 -5.24 10.21
C VAL A 331 12.82 -5.25 8.72
N TYR A 332 12.80 -6.42 8.12
CA TYR A 332 12.78 -6.64 6.67
C TYR A 332 11.32 -6.77 6.24
N GLN A 333 10.96 -6.13 5.14
CA GLN A 333 9.58 -6.16 4.66
C GLN A 333 9.50 -6.32 3.14
N ILE A 334 8.42 -6.96 2.70
CA ILE A 334 7.99 -6.99 1.32
C ILE A 334 6.56 -6.48 1.26
N THR A 335 6.31 -5.50 0.39
CA THR A 335 4.99 -4.90 0.22
C THR A 335 4.60 -4.84 -1.24
N PHE A 336 3.30 -5.01 -1.46
CA PHE A 336 2.61 -4.82 -2.73
C PHE A 336 1.63 -3.67 -2.55
N THR A 337 1.67 -2.69 -3.45
CA THR A 337 0.78 -1.54 -3.38
C THR A 337 0.06 -1.37 -4.71
N PHE A 338 -1.24 -1.13 -4.64
CA PHE A 338 -2.04 -0.69 -5.78
C PHE A 338 -2.22 0.82 -5.68
N ASN A 339 -1.70 1.56 -6.67
CA ASN A 339 -1.66 3.01 -6.70
C ASN A 339 -2.62 3.56 -7.74
N LEU A 340 -3.45 4.50 -7.32
CA LEU A 340 -4.33 5.32 -8.13
C LEU A 340 -3.65 6.66 -8.41
N PRO A 341 -3.35 7.02 -9.66
CA PRO A 341 -2.84 8.33 -10.00
C PRO A 341 -3.97 9.35 -10.06
N PHE A 342 -3.70 10.56 -9.59
CA PHE A 342 -4.61 11.69 -9.68
C PHE A 342 -3.99 12.80 -10.53
N PHE A 343 -4.80 13.32 -11.43
CA PHE A 343 -4.44 14.35 -12.39
C PHE A 343 -5.24 15.62 -12.11
N ASN A 344 -4.69 16.76 -12.54
CA ASN A 344 -5.42 18.02 -12.59
C ASN A 344 -5.13 18.65 -13.96
N PHE A 345 -5.95 18.28 -14.93
CA PHE A 345 -5.82 18.78 -16.30
C PHE A 345 -6.26 20.25 -16.38
N GLN A 346 -5.29 21.13 -16.70
CA GLN A 346 -5.49 22.58 -16.82
C GLN A 346 -4.92 23.14 -18.13
#